data_cf227d407ddfa24d4ae26feced68486d
#
_entry.id   cf227d407ddfa24d4ae26feced68486d
#
_cell.length_a   1.000
_cell.length_b   1.000
_cell.length_c   1.000
_cell.angle_alpha   90.00
_cell.angle_beta   90.00
_cell.angle_gamma   90.00
#
_symmetry.space_group_name_H-M   'P 1'
#
loop_
_entity.id
_entity.type
_entity.pdbx_description
1 polymer ?
#
loop_
_entity_poly.entity_id
_entity_poly.type
_entity_poly.pdbx_seq_one_letter_code
_entity_poly.pdbx_strand_id
1 'polypeptide(L)'
;MRRVLAVALLLSIPYMAHAQQGKGPVLVITASARDYLFGAGGTLARMIDEGRPVYVLQFGNDEKDSVGLGPAQTRAANNLEAEQAAKVLGAREVLNLGHKSGELGYISSSEMRNQVMAMMRFYKPDIMFFPDWYIHYVEDWDIYRVGHMAEEAPYGGGSYFLQEMTYLGFPGFAAREYYFYSPYRPYRAREGGEGKADMQNVDITATFDRKLRAILELKTSNHRYAIETKERLEKAGRQSPLLRTITEESTVELLRAYVEELAETVGKKHAVRYGEEFNHLGRPGGVPEHLLERAKPLR
;
A
#
# COMPACT_ATOMS: atom_id res chain seq x y z
N MET A 1 44.41 47.36 -7.38
CA MET A 1 43.88 46.44 -6.30
C MET A 1 42.36 46.56 -6.26
N ARG A 2 41.64 45.63 -6.91
CA ARG A 2 40.17 45.56 -6.88
C ARG A 2 39.78 44.44 -5.91
N ARG A 3 39.10 44.78 -4.82
CA ARG A 3 38.53 43.83 -3.87
C ARG A 3 37.23 43.27 -4.45
N VAL A 4 37.16 41.97 -4.70
CA VAL A 4 35.95 41.25 -5.03
C VAL A 4 35.29 40.85 -3.72
N LEU A 5 34.14 41.45 -3.40
CA LEU A 5 33.28 41.02 -2.32
C LEU A 5 32.47 39.83 -2.80
N ALA A 6 32.72 38.64 -2.27
CA ALA A 6 31.88 37.48 -2.44
C ALA A 6 30.70 37.58 -1.46
N VAL A 7 29.49 37.82 -1.97
CA VAL A 7 28.25 37.75 -1.21
C VAL A 7 27.80 36.31 -1.17
N ALA A 8 28.01 35.65 -0.04
CA ALA A 8 27.43 34.31 0.21
C ALA A 8 25.95 34.49 0.55
N LEU A 9 25.10 34.17 -0.43
CA LEU A 9 23.65 34.08 -0.22
C LEU A 9 23.35 32.77 0.52
N LEU A 10 23.24 32.81 1.84
CA LEU A 10 22.69 31.73 2.65
C LEU A 10 21.18 31.67 2.41
N LEU A 11 20.76 30.78 1.53
CA LEU A 11 19.36 30.34 1.42
C LEU A 11 19.01 29.54 2.68
N SER A 12 18.58 30.24 3.73
CA SER A 12 17.87 29.61 4.84
C SER A 12 16.50 29.17 4.34
N ILE A 13 16.39 27.91 3.97
CA ILE A 13 15.09 27.25 3.80
C ILE A 13 14.50 27.17 5.21
N PRO A 14 13.39 27.86 5.51
CA PRO A 14 12.75 27.68 6.80
C PRO A 14 12.21 26.24 6.84
N TYR A 15 12.84 25.39 7.62
CA TYR A 15 12.27 24.13 8.04
C TYR A 15 11.08 24.50 8.94
N MET A 16 9.92 24.69 8.30
CA MET A 16 8.67 24.89 9.02
C MET A 16 8.32 23.58 9.73
N ALA A 17 8.82 23.44 10.94
CA ALA A 17 8.27 22.52 11.91
C ALA A 17 6.87 23.01 12.26
N HIS A 18 5.88 22.64 11.43
CA HIS A 18 4.49 22.69 11.83
C HIS A 18 4.27 21.55 12.82
N ALA A 19 4.49 21.83 14.09
CA ALA A 19 3.89 21.07 15.18
C ALA A 19 2.38 21.31 15.19
N GLN A 20 1.68 20.88 14.16
CA GLN A 20 0.26 20.61 14.25
C GLN A 20 0.14 19.29 15.01
N GLN A 21 -0.63 19.28 16.10
CA GLN A 21 -1.07 18.08 16.83
C GLN A 21 -2.02 17.26 15.93
N GLY A 22 -1.60 16.94 14.73
CA GLY A 22 -2.28 16.05 13.81
C GLY A 22 -1.84 14.60 14.05
N LYS A 23 -2.69 13.67 13.78
CA LYS A 23 -2.33 12.25 13.74
C LYS A 23 -1.17 12.05 12.74
N GLY A 24 -0.19 11.22 13.09
CA GLY A 24 1.02 11.02 12.28
C GLY A 24 0.75 10.36 10.92
N PRO A 25 1.75 10.41 10.02
CA PRO A 25 1.61 9.90 8.66
C PRO A 25 1.34 8.40 8.59
N VAL A 26 0.74 7.99 7.47
CA VAL A 26 0.58 6.60 7.06
C VAL A 26 1.42 6.37 5.81
N LEU A 27 2.22 5.31 5.79
CA LEU A 27 2.97 4.86 4.63
C LEU A 27 2.43 3.52 4.14
N VAL A 28 1.99 3.48 2.89
CA VAL A 28 1.48 2.27 2.24
C VAL A 28 2.54 1.76 1.28
N ILE A 29 2.89 0.50 1.41
CA ILE A 29 3.79 -0.21 0.51
C ILE A 29 2.94 -1.10 -0.39
N THR A 30 3.20 -1.09 -1.70
CA THR A 30 2.40 -1.85 -2.66
C THR A 30 3.23 -2.30 -3.86
N ALA A 31 2.87 -3.42 -4.46
CA ALA A 31 3.48 -3.86 -5.72
C ALA A 31 2.89 -3.10 -6.91
N SER A 32 1.57 -2.90 -6.93
CA SER A 32 0.84 -2.17 -7.97
C SER A 32 -0.17 -1.18 -7.37
N ALA A 33 -0.68 -0.27 -8.19
CA ALA A 33 -1.72 0.67 -7.75
C ALA A 33 -3.02 -0.04 -7.32
N ARG A 34 -3.34 -1.20 -7.89
CA ARG A 34 -4.54 -1.96 -7.54
C ARG A 34 -4.51 -2.51 -6.13
N ASP A 35 -3.38 -3.06 -5.71
CA ASP A 35 -3.30 -3.90 -4.51
C ASP A 35 -3.78 -3.18 -3.26
N TYR A 36 -3.24 -1.99 -2.99
CA TYR A 36 -3.60 -1.24 -1.80
C TYR A 36 -5.03 -0.68 -1.85
N LEU A 37 -5.50 -0.31 -3.04
CA LEU A 37 -6.87 0.19 -3.21
C LEU A 37 -7.89 -0.91 -2.90
N PHE A 38 -7.64 -2.13 -3.37
CA PHE A 38 -8.51 -3.27 -3.09
C PHE A 38 -8.41 -3.72 -1.63
N GLY A 39 -7.20 -3.82 -1.08
CA GLY A 39 -6.97 -4.35 0.27
C GLY A 39 -7.22 -3.38 1.42
N ALA A 40 -6.97 -2.08 1.20
CA ALA A 40 -6.96 -1.09 2.28
C ALA A 40 -7.62 0.25 1.94
N GLY A 41 -8.15 0.42 0.71
CA GLY A 41 -8.60 1.73 0.21
C GLY A 41 -9.64 2.42 1.08
N GLY A 42 -10.60 1.67 1.63
CA GLY A 42 -11.64 2.22 2.52
C GLY A 42 -11.08 2.69 3.86
N THR A 43 -10.19 1.91 4.44
CA THR A 43 -9.48 2.23 5.69
C THR A 43 -8.57 3.44 5.52
N LEU A 44 -7.82 3.51 4.42
CA LEU A 44 -6.97 4.66 4.11
C LEU A 44 -7.81 5.93 3.92
N ALA A 45 -8.94 5.85 3.22
CA ALA A 45 -9.87 6.96 3.09
C ALA A 45 -10.39 7.45 4.45
N ARG A 46 -10.73 6.53 5.36
CA ARG A 46 -11.12 6.86 6.73
C ARG A 46 -9.98 7.53 7.50
N MET A 47 -8.75 7.03 7.41
CA MET A 47 -7.59 7.64 8.06
C MET A 47 -7.29 9.05 7.54
N ILE A 48 -7.53 9.29 6.24
CA ILE A 48 -7.43 10.63 5.63
C ILE A 48 -8.48 11.56 6.23
N ASP A 49 -9.73 11.12 6.38
CA ASP A 49 -10.81 11.91 7.00
C ASP A 49 -10.50 12.22 8.47
N GLU A 50 -9.76 11.34 9.13
CA GLU A 50 -9.24 11.56 10.49
C GLU A 50 -8.05 12.51 10.56
N GLY A 51 -7.60 13.07 9.42
CA GLY A 51 -6.52 14.05 9.31
C GLY A 51 -5.12 13.45 9.18
N ARG A 52 -4.97 12.15 8.87
CA ARG A 52 -3.66 11.53 8.64
C ARG A 52 -3.22 11.74 7.18
N PRO A 53 -2.03 12.26 6.92
CA PRO A 53 -1.47 12.26 5.58
C PRO A 53 -1.08 10.82 5.18
N VAL A 54 -1.54 10.38 4.01
CA VAL A 54 -1.24 9.05 3.44
C VAL A 54 -0.28 9.20 2.29
N TYR A 55 0.80 8.42 2.31
CA TYR A 55 1.82 8.31 1.26
C TYR A 55 1.85 6.87 0.75
N VAL A 56 2.03 6.70 -0.55
CA VAL A 56 2.08 5.38 -1.20
C VAL A 56 3.45 5.19 -1.83
N LEU A 57 4.12 4.09 -1.52
CA LEU A 57 5.33 3.63 -2.18
C LEU A 57 4.99 2.43 -3.05
N GLN A 58 4.94 2.63 -4.35
CA GLN A 58 4.68 1.59 -5.34
C GLN A 58 5.98 1.09 -5.94
N PHE A 59 6.17 -0.23 -5.93
CA PHE A 59 7.38 -0.85 -6.49
C PHE A 59 7.29 -1.07 -7.99
N GLY A 60 6.22 -1.67 -8.47
CA GLY A 60 6.04 -2.03 -9.87
C GLY A 60 5.59 -0.86 -10.74
N ASN A 61 5.98 -0.89 -12.01
CA ASN A 61 5.66 0.14 -12.99
C ASN A 61 4.39 -0.15 -13.80
N ASP A 62 3.71 -1.25 -13.50
CA ASP A 62 2.45 -1.71 -14.12
C ASP A 62 2.48 -1.78 -15.67
N GLU A 63 3.68 -1.94 -16.28
CA GLU A 63 3.86 -1.96 -17.74
C GLU A 63 3.24 -3.17 -18.46
N LYS A 64 2.81 -4.18 -17.71
CA LYS A 64 2.16 -5.39 -18.23
C LYS A 64 0.64 -5.39 -18.01
N ASP A 65 0.11 -4.35 -17.36
CA ASP A 65 -1.28 -4.33 -16.92
C ASP A 65 -2.20 -3.60 -17.91
N SER A 66 -2.23 -4.10 -19.14
CA SER A 66 -3.14 -3.63 -20.20
C SER A 66 -3.39 -4.73 -21.24
N VAL A 67 -4.35 -4.47 -22.14
CA VAL A 67 -4.54 -5.23 -23.37
C VAL A 67 -4.43 -4.29 -24.56
N GLY A 68 -3.65 -4.68 -25.55
CA GLY A 68 -3.51 -3.94 -26.83
C GLY A 68 -2.54 -2.75 -26.81
N LEU A 69 -1.92 -2.43 -25.65
CA LEU A 69 -0.90 -1.39 -25.57
C LEU A 69 0.50 -2.01 -25.44
N GLY A 70 1.52 -1.31 -25.96
CA GLY A 70 2.91 -1.67 -25.70
C GLY A 70 3.34 -1.29 -24.27
N PRO A 71 4.45 -1.88 -23.75
CA PRO A 71 4.87 -1.68 -22.35
C PRO A 71 5.04 -0.22 -21.94
N ALA A 72 5.64 0.60 -22.79
CA ALA A 72 5.84 2.03 -22.51
C ALA A 72 4.53 2.81 -22.43
N GLN A 73 3.57 2.51 -23.32
CA GLN A 73 2.25 3.13 -23.33
C GLN A 73 1.44 2.67 -22.10
N THR A 74 1.48 1.38 -21.79
CA THR A 74 0.84 0.80 -20.60
C THR A 74 1.33 1.46 -19.34
N ARG A 75 2.65 1.55 -19.16
CA ARG A 75 3.26 2.23 -18.00
C ARG A 75 2.81 3.68 -17.88
N ALA A 76 2.81 4.42 -19.00
CA ALA A 76 2.42 5.83 -19.00
C ALA A 76 0.94 6.01 -18.59
N ALA A 77 0.05 5.17 -19.12
CA ALA A 77 -1.37 5.19 -18.78
C ALA A 77 -1.59 4.83 -17.31
N ASN A 78 -1.04 3.69 -16.86
CA ASN A 78 -1.23 3.21 -15.50
C ASN A 78 -0.64 4.15 -14.45
N ASN A 79 0.51 4.81 -14.70
CA ASN A 79 1.05 5.81 -13.79
C ASN A 79 0.11 7.00 -13.61
N LEU A 80 -0.42 7.54 -14.72
CA LEU A 80 -1.38 8.65 -14.66
C LEU A 80 -2.66 8.26 -13.92
N GLU A 81 -3.17 7.07 -14.20
CA GLU A 81 -4.36 6.53 -13.55
C GLU A 81 -4.13 6.26 -12.05
N ALA A 82 -2.96 5.76 -11.67
CA ALA A 82 -2.57 5.57 -10.27
C ALA A 82 -2.50 6.88 -9.48
N GLU A 83 -1.94 7.94 -10.09
CA GLU A 83 -1.94 9.28 -9.48
C GLU A 83 -3.37 9.83 -9.32
N GLN A 84 -4.23 9.63 -10.31
CA GLN A 84 -5.61 10.06 -10.26
C GLN A 84 -6.40 9.27 -9.20
N ALA A 85 -6.23 7.95 -9.13
CA ALA A 85 -6.84 7.10 -8.11
C ALA A 85 -6.43 7.53 -6.69
N ALA A 86 -5.14 7.80 -6.48
CA ALA A 86 -4.63 8.30 -5.21
C ALA A 86 -5.22 9.67 -4.85
N LYS A 87 -5.36 10.57 -5.82
CA LYS A 87 -6.02 11.87 -5.63
C LYS A 87 -7.49 11.74 -5.26
N VAL A 88 -8.24 10.85 -5.91
CA VAL A 88 -9.64 10.55 -5.57
C VAL A 88 -9.75 9.99 -4.15
N LEU A 89 -8.81 9.12 -3.75
CA LEU A 89 -8.73 8.60 -2.39
C LEU A 89 -8.41 9.70 -1.37
N GLY A 90 -7.63 10.71 -1.76
CA GLY A 90 -7.15 11.81 -0.93
C GLY A 90 -5.72 11.60 -0.41
N ALA A 91 -4.98 10.64 -0.96
CA ALA A 91 -3.56 10.45 -0.63
C ALA A 91 -2.72 11.67 -1.04
N ARG A 92 -1.64 11.91 -0.31
CA ARG A 92 -0.75 13.06 -0.51
C ARG A 92 0.19 12.87 -1.69
N GLU A 93 0.67 11.66 -1.86
CA GLU A 93 1.71 11.35 -2.84
C GLU A 93 1.70 9.86 -3.17
N VAL A 94 2.00 9.53 -4.42
CA VAL A 94 2.39 8.20 -4.88
C VAL A 94 3.80 8.30 -5.42
N LEU A 95 4.75 7.65 -4.76
CA LEU A 95 6.11 7.47 -5.26
C LEU A 95 6.19 6.10 -5.94
N ASN A 96 6.29 6.10 -7.28
CA ASN A 96 6.52 4.89 -8.06
C ASN A 96 8.02 4.69 -8.28
N LEU A 97 8.57 3.57 -7.83
CA LEU A 97 9.99 3.21 -7.98
C LEU A 97 10.34 2.74 -9.40
N GLY A 98 9.33 2.40 -10.20
CA GLY A 98 9.50 2.10 -11.62
C GLY A 98 10.13 0.75 -11.93
N HIS A 99 10.19 -0.17 -10.97
CA HIS A 99 10.69 -1.52 -11.23
C HIS A 99 9.75 -2.28 -12.17
N LYS A 100 10.30 -3.18 -12.97
CA LYS A 100 9.52 -3.96 -13.93
C LYS A 100 8.52 -4.88 -13.23
N SER A 101 7.24 -4.70 -13.50
CA SER A 101 6.17 -5.56 -13.00
C SER A 101 6.31 -6.98 -13.54
N GLY A 102 6.09 -7.98 -12.67
CA GLY A 102 6.34 -9.39 -12.93
C GLY A 102 7.81 -9.80 -12.79
N GLU A 103 8.69 -8.88 -12.39
CA GLU A 103 10.13 -9.13 -12.24
C GLU A 103 10.68 -8.70 -10.87
N LEU A 104 9.82 -8.30 -9.92
CA LEU A 104 10.25 -7.85 -8.59
C LEU A 104 10.98 -8.95 -7.80
N GLY A 105 10.68 -10.22 -8.09
CA GLY A 105 11.38 -11.36 -7.51
C GLY A 105 12.88 -11.42 -7.83
N TYR A 106 13.33 -10.76 -8.89
CA TYR A 106 14.73 -10.74 -9.33
C TYR A 106 15.52 -9.53 -8.82
N ILE A 107 14.86 -8.59 -8.14
CA ILE A 107 15.51 -7.47 -7.49
C ILE A 107 16.15 -7.95 -6.18
N SER A 108 17.32 -7.39 -5.87
CA SER A 108 18.00 -7.69 -4.61
C SER A 108 17.10 -7.44 -3.40
N SER A 109 17.03 -8.39 -2.48
CA SER A 109 16.30 -8.23 -1.21
C SER A 109 16.75 -7.01 -0.43
N SER A 110 18.06 -6.79 -0.36
CA SER A 110 18.63 -5.64 0.33
C SER A 110 18.27 -4.31 -0.33
N GLU A 111 18.17 -4.27 -1.66
CA GLU A 111 17.74 -3.07 -2.38
C GLU A 111 16.30 -2.73 -2.05
N MET A 112 15.36 -3.66 -2.20
CA MET A 112 13.95 -3.43 -1.90
C MET A 112 13.74 -3.02 -0.43
N ARG A 113 14.32 -3.76 0.51
CA ARG A 113 14.28 -3.43 1.94
C ARG A 113 14.81 -2.03 2.21
N ASN A 114 15.96 -1.68 1.63
CA ASN A 114 16.60 -0.38 1.85
C ASN A 114 15.76 0.77 1.26
N GLN A 115 15.06 0.56 0.15
CA GLN A 115 14.11 1.52 -0.40
C GLN A 115 12.95 1.77 0.58
N VAL A 116 12.39 0.73 1.19
CA VAL A 116 11.36 0.88 2.23
C VAL A 116 11.91 1.62 3.45
N MET A 117 13.11 1.22 3.95
CA MET A 117 13.75 1.89 5.09
C MET A 117 14.02 3.36 4.84
N ALA A 118 14.47 3.71 3.64
CA ALA A 118 14.70 5.10 3.26
C ALA A 118 13.41 5.92 3.36
N MET A 119 12.29 5.40 2.86
CA MET A 119 10.99 6.08 2.93
C MET A 119 10.44 6.12 4.35
N MET A 120 10.65 5.08 5.16
CA MET A 120 10.31 5.10 6.59
C MET A 120 11.03 6.24 7.32
N ARG A 121 12.33 6.44 7.07
CA ARG A 121 13.11 7.51 7.68
C ARG A 121 12.74 8.89 7.18
N PHE A 122 12.33 8.99 5.92
CA PHE A 122 11.92 10.25 5.29
C PHE A 122 10.54 10.69 5.79
N TYR A 123 9.51 9.84 5.66
CA TYR A 123 8.14 10.18 6.02
C TYR A 123 7.83 10.05 7.51
N LYS A 124 8.60 9.27 8.26
CA LYS A 124 8.41 8.98 9.69
C LYS A 124 6.97 8.57 10.01
N PRO A 125 6.43 7.51 9.36
CA PRO A 125 5.04 7.14 9.51
C PRO A 125 4.72 6.59 10.90
N ASP A 126 3.56 6.95 11.46
CA ASP A 126 3.04 6.29 12.64
C ASP A 126 2.58 4.87 12.30
N ILE A 127 1.99 4.70 11.11
CA ILE A 127 1.35 3.46 10.65
C ILE A 127 1.90 3.08 9.29
N MET A 128 2.16 1.78 9.10
CA MET A 128 2.51 1.22 7.81
C MET A 128 1.54 0.12 7.38
N PHE A 129 1.22 0.11 6.09
CA PHE A 129 0.48 -0.96 5.44
C PHE A 129 1.34 -1.61 4.37
N PHE A 130 1.28 -2.94 4.26
CA PHE A 130 1.93 -3.68 3.18
C PHE A 130 1.20 -5.00 2.88
N PRO A 131 1.40 -5.57 1.68
CA PRO A 131 0.73 -6.80 1.31
C PRO A 131 1.08 -7.94 2.26
N ASP A 132 0.09 -8.77 2.59
CA ASP A 132 0.32 -9.95 3.42
C ASP A 132 0.94 -11.08 2.59
N TRP A 133 2.22 -11.31 2.78
CA TRP A 133 2.97 -12.35 2.08
C TRP A 133 2.77 -13.76 2.68
N TYR A 134 2.18 -13.87 3.88
CA TYR A 134 1.79 -15.16 4.47
C TYR A 134 0.57 -15.78 3.77
N ILE A 135 -0.13 -15.00 2.93
CA ILE A 135 -1.23 -15.47 2.12
C ILE A 135 -0.68 -16.08 0.83
N HIS A 136 -0.21 -17.31 0.89
CA HIS A 136 0.38 -18.03 -0.26
C HIS A 136 -0.56 -18.28 -1.45
N TYR A 137 -1.82 -17.81 -1.39
CA TYR A 137 -2.83 -18.00 -2.41
C TYR A 137 -3.07 -16.78 -3.29
N VAL A 138 -2.33 -15.71 -3.10
CA VAL A 138 -2.27 -14.61 -4.06
C VAL A 138 -1.28 -15.07 -5.12
N GLU A 139 -1.77 -15.40 -6.30
CA GLU A 139 -0.97 -15.93 -7.42
C GLU A 139 -0.11 -14.85 -8.08
N ASP A 140 0.40 -13.91 -7.31
CA ASP A 140 1.21 -12.79 -7.78
C ASP A 140 2.51 -12.70 -6.98
N TRP A 141 3.61 -13.06 -7.66
CA TRP A 141 4.94 -13.04 -7.07
C TRP A 141 5.40 -11.63 -6.66
N ASP A 142 4.97 -10.60 -7.36
CA ASP A 142 5.35 -9.23 -7.03
C ASP A 142 4.73 -8.82 -5.69
N ILE A 143 3.45 -9.14 -5.47
CA ILE A 143 2.75 -8.89 -4.21
C ILE A 143 3.44 -9.61 -3.05
N TYR A 144 3.71 -10.91 -3.21
CA TYR A 144 4.44 -11.71 -2.23
C TYR A 144 5.81 -11.11 -1.92
N ARG A 145 6.57 -10.76 -2.97
CA ARG A 145 7.93 -10.25 -2.85
C ARG A 145 7.97 -8.90 -2.12
N VAL A 146 7.08 -7.99 -2.47
CA VAL A 146 6.97 -6.68 -1.83
C VAL A 146 6.56 -6.82 -0.36
N GLY A 147 5.57 -7.63 -0.05
CA GLY A 147 5.14 -7.88 1.32
C GLY A 147 6.25 -8.42 2.20
N HIS A 148 6.96 -9.45 1.72
CA HIS A 148 8.09 -10.07 2.42
C HIS A 148 9.22 -9.06 2.68
N MET A 149 9.63 -8.28 1.68
CA MET A 149 10.70 -7.30 1.84
C MET A 149 10.29 -6.09 2.68
N ALA A 150 9.01 -5.71 2.61
CA ALA A 150 8.49 -4.64 3.45
C ALA A 150 8.48 -5.01 4.93
N GLU A 151 8.19 -6.27 5.27
CA GLU A 151 8.25 -6.77 6.65
C GLU A 151 9.67 -6.76 7.23
N GLU A 152 10.70 -7.00 6.43
CA GLU A 152 12.09 -6.90 6.90
C GLU A 152 12.48 -5.47 7.35
N ALA A 153 11.89 -4.44 6.76
CA ALA A 153 12.27 -3.06 7.01
C ALA A 153 12.04 -2.61 8.47
N PRO A 154 10.95 -2.94 9.16
CA PRO A 154 10.75 -2.66 10.58
C PRO A 154 11.85 -3.20 11.49
N TYR A 155 12.32 -4.42 11.22
CA TYR A 155 13.37 -5.05 12.03
C TYR A 155 14.75 -4.40 11.79
N GLY A 156 14.97 -3.87 10.61
CA GLY A 156 16.19 -3.16 10.24
C GLY A 156 16.11 -1.64 10.42
N GLY A 157 15.02 -1.12 10.96
CA GLY A 157 14.80 0.32 11.17
C GLY A 157 15.83 0.99 12.11
N GLY A 158 16.64 0.19 12.82
CA GLY A 158 17.72 0.68 13.65
C GLY A 158 18.87 1.33 12.89
N SER A 159 19.83 1.88 13.63
CA SER A 159 20.92 2.69 13.11
C SER A 159 22.01 1.92 12.35
N TYR A 160 21.96 0.60 12.31
CA TYR A 160 22.99 -0.23 11.68
C TYR A 160 22.93 -0.25 10.15
N PHE A 161 21.75 -0.07 9.57
CA PHE A 161 21.54 -0.02 8.13
C PHE A 161 21.51 1.42 7.65
N LEU A 162 21.88 1.66 6.40
CA LEU A 162 21.84 2.99 5.74
C LEU A 162 22.46 4.10 6.63
N GLN A 163 23.68 3.86 7.10
CA GLN A 163 24.39 4.82 7.97
C GLN A 163 24.59 6.16 7.28
N GLU A 164 24.80 6.16 5.97
CA GLU A 164 24.89 7.36 5.13
C GLU A 164 23.64 8.24 5.28
N MET A 165 22.45 7.68 5.38
CA MET A 165 21.23 8.45 5.64
C MET A 165 21.23 9.04 7.06
N THR A 166 21.76 8.32 8.03
CA THR A 166 21.89 8.82 9.41
C THR A 166 22.79 10.05 9.44
N TYR A 167 23.91 10.03 8.73
CA TYR A 167 24.81 11.19 8.60
C TYR A 167 24.16 12.39 7.88
N LEU A 168 23.21 12.12 6.98
CA LEU A 168 22.42 13.15 6.29
C LEU A 168 21.23 13.68 7.14
N GLY A 169 21.08 13.25 8.38
CA GLY A 169 20.00 13.70 9.27
C GLY A 169 18.73 12.86 9.21
N PHE A 170 18.76 11.68 8.58
CA PHE A 170 17.67 10.71 8.56
C PHE A 170 18.02 9.49 9.42
N PRO A 171 17.95 9.58 10.76
CA PRO A 171 18.30 8.49 11.65
C PRO A 171 17.34 7.30 11.50
N GLY A 172 17.73 6.17 12.07
CA GLY A 172 16.88 4.97 12.14
C GLY A 172 15.50 5.30 12.69
N PHE A 173 14.48 4.69 12.11
CA PHE A 173 13.08 4.94 12.47
C PHE A 173 12.27 3.65 12.40
N ALA A 174 11.30 3.49 13.31
CA ALA A 174 10.30 2.42 13.29
C ALA A 174 8.92 3.03 13.50
N ALA A 175 7.94 2.59 12.73
CA ALA A 175 6.55 2.97 12.93
C ALA A 175 5.99 2.36 14.23
N ARG A 176 4.83 2.82 14.66
CA ARG A 176 4.17 2.30 15.86
C ARG A 176 3.33 1.07 15.55
N GLU A 177 2.71 1.05 14.36
CA GLU A 177 1.75 0.05 13.95
C GLU A 177 2.07 -0.43 12.53
N TYR A 178 1.96 -1.74 12.34
CA TYR A 178 2.18 -2.40 11.06
C TYR A 178 0.99 -3.29 10.74
N TYR A 179 0.41 -3.11 9.55
CA TYR A 179 -0.74 -3.84 9.07
C TYR A 179 -0.42 -4.52 7.75
N PHE A 180 -0.70 -5.81 7.67
CA PHE A 180 -0.75 -6.54 6.42
C PHE A 180 -2.16 -6.49 5.85
N TYR A 181 -2.29 -6.31 4.54
CA TYR A 181 -3.56 -6.35 3.85
C TYR A 181 -3.61 -7.46 2.80
N SER A 182 -4.78 -8.08 2.64
CA SER A 182 -5.09 -9.01 1.56
C SER A 182 -5.73 -8.25 0.40
N PRO A 183 -5.10 -8.14 -0.80
CA PRO A 183 -5.61 -7.27 -1.84
C PRO A 183 -6.90 -7.77 -2.51
N TYR A 184 -6.99 -9.06 -2.84
CA TYR A 184 -8.01 -9.54 -3.78
C TYR A 184 -8.98 -10.58 -3.21
N ARG A 185 -8.88 -10.91 -1.94
CA ARG A 185 -9.80 -11.81 -1.26
C ARG A 185 -9.79 -11.59 0.25
N PRO A 186 -10.89 -11.96 0.92
CA PRO A 186 -10.90 -11.98 2.39
C PRO A 186 -9.91 -13.01 2.96
N TYR A 187 -9.45 -12.77 4.17
CA TYR A 187 -8.71 -13.79 4.92
C TYR A 187 -9.58 -15.01 5.20
N ARG A 188 -8.99 -16.18 5.11
CA ARG A 188 -9.59 -17.44 5.57
C ARG A 188 -9.28 -17.65 7.04
N ALA A 189 -10.02 -18.54 7.67
CA ALA A 189 -9.70 -18.95 9.04
C ALA A 189 -8.26 -19.46 9.12
N ARG A 190 -7.50 -18.96 10.10
CA ARG A 190 -6.09 -19.30 10.37
C ARG A 190 -5.06 -18.76 9.36
N GLU A 191 -5.43 -17.83 8.50
CA GLU A 191 -4.49 -17.08 7.70
C GLU A 191 -4.01 -15.81 8.44
N GLY A 192 -2.91 -15.24 7.99
CA GLY A 192 -2.37 -14.02 8.58
C GLY A 192 -1.26 -14.28 9.59
N GLY A 193 -0.50 -15.37 9.44
CA GLY A 193 0.67 -15.68 10.24
C GLY A 193 0.53 -16.90 11.14
N GLU A 194 1.64 -17.37 11.67
CA GLU A 194 1.69 -18.52 12.55
C GLU A 194 1.16 -18.20 13.96
N GLY A 195 0.02 -18.77 14.30
CA GLY A 195 -0.41 -19.01 15.67
C GLY A 195 -0.95 -17.83 16.49
N LYS A 196 -0.70 -16.57 16.12
CA LYS A 196 -1.19 -15.39 16.84
C LYS A 196 -1.46 -14.21 15.91
N ALA A 197 -2.16 -14.44 14.79
CA ALA A 197 -2.62 -13.34 13.98
C ALA A 197 -3.59 -12.48 14.79
N ASP A 198 -3.27 -11.22 15.00
CA ASP A 198 -4.17 -10.23 15.57
C ASP A 198 -4.96 -9.60 14.43
N MET A 199 -6.10 -10.20 14.12
CA MET A 199 -6.95 -9.74 13.03
C MET A 199 -7.72 -8.50 13.44
N GLN A 200 -7.32 -7.37 12.88
CA GLN A 200 -8.02 -6.09 13.04
C GLN A 200 -9.02 -5.92 11.90
N ASN A 201 -10.19 -5.42 12.21
CA ASN A 201 -11.20 -5.10 11.21
C ASN A 201 -11.60 -3.62 11.28
N VAL A 202 -11.95 -3.07 10.13
CA VAL A 202 -12.36 -1.66 10.01
C VAL A 202 -13.68 -1.60 9.26
N ASP A 203 -14.67 -0.94 9.86
CA ASP A 203 -15.88 -0.55 9.17
C ASP A 203 -15.57 0.57 8.16
N ILE A 204 -15.76 0.27 6.88
CA ILE A 204 -15.52 1.19 5.78
C ILE A 204 -16.82 1.64 5.11
N THR A 205 -17.97 1.41 5.74
CA THR A 205 -19.27 1.73 5.15
C THR A 205 -19.36 3.19 4.69
N ALA A 206 -18.83 4.11 5.48
CA ALA A 206 -18.82 5.54 5.17
C ALA A 206 -17.85 5.94 4.04
N THR A 207 -16.81 5.14 3.80
CA THR A 207 -15.73 5.43 2.84
C THR A 207 -15.72 4.49 1.62
N PHE A 208 -16.63 3.52 1.58
CA PHE A 208 -16.72 2.53 0.52
C PHE A 208 -16.84 3.16 -0.88
N ASP A 209 -17.71 4.16 -1.04
CA ASP A 209 -17.91 4.83 -2.32
C ASP A 209 -16.65 5.57 -2.81
N ARG A 210 -15.84 6.09 -1.88
CA ARG A 210 -14.55 6.71 -2.22
C ARG A 210 -13.53 5.67 -2.67
N LYS A 211 -13.44 4.55 -1.95
CA LYS A 211 -12.63 3.39 -2.35
C LYS A 211 -13.00 2.94 -3.77
N LEU A 212 -14.28 2.71 -4.02
CA LEU A 212 -14.77 2.27 -5.32
C LEU A 212 -14.42 3.27 -6.43
N ARG A 213 -14.67 4.56 -6.22
CA ARG A 213 -14.31 5.61 -7.20
C ARG A 213 -12.81 5.63 -7.49
N ALA A 214 -11.96 5.48 -6.47
CA ALA A 214 -10.51 5.41 -6.67
C ALA A 214 -10.11 4.18 -7.51
N ILE A 215 -10.69 3.01 -7.25
CA ILE A 215 -10.45 1.80 -8.06
C ILE A 215 -10.89 2.01 -9.52
N LEU A 216 -12.02 2.69 -9.75
CA LEU A 216 -12.54 2.93 -11.10
C LEU A 216 -11.69 3.89 -11.93
N GLU A 217 -10.80 4.68 -11.32
CA GLU A 217 -9.82 5.49 -12.06
C GLU A 217 -8.74 4.66 -12.75
N LEU A 218 -8.52 3.41 -12.34
CA LEU A 218 -7.54 2.51 -12.95
C LEU A 218 -8.09 1.87 -14.24
N LYS A 219 -8.48 2.67 -15.21
CA LYS A 219 -9.25 2.27 -16.40
C LYS A 219 -8.54 1.21 -17.24
N THR A 220 -7.25 1.39 -17.47
CA THR A 220 -6.44 0.49 -18.30
C THR A 220 -6.35 -0.90 -17.69
N SER A 221 -6.03 -1.01 -16.40
CA SER A 221 -5.95 -2.28 -15.70
C SER A 221 -7.34 -2.90 -15.45
N ASN A 222 -8.35 -2.10 -15.21
CA ASN A 222 -9.72 -2.57 -15.07
C ASN A 222 -10.27 -3.16 -16.37
N HIS A 223 -9.98 -2.53 -17.51
CA HIS A 223 -10.34 -3.08 -18.83
C HIS A 223 -9.69 -4.44 -19.09
N ARG A 224 -8.38 -4.56 -18.79
CA ARG A 224 -7.67 -5.84 -18.84
C ARG A 224 -8.35 -6.89 -17.97
N TYR A 225 -8.68 -6.55 -16.71
CA TYR A 225 -9.34 -7.44 -15.78
C TYR A 225 -10.69 -7.95 -16.33
N ALA A 226 -11.48 -7.08 -16.98
CA ALA A 226 -12.75 -7.48 -17.59
C ALA A 226 -12.54 -8.47 -18.74
N ILE A 227 -11.54 -8.25 -19.60
CA ILE A 227 -11.19 -9.16 -20.69
C ILE A 227 -10.75 -10.53 -20.15
N GLU A 228 -9.82 -10.55 -19.20
CA GLU A 228 -9.33 -11.78 -18.58
C GLU A 228 -10.46 -12.55 -17.86
N THR A 229 -11.38 -11.84 -17.20
CA THR A 229 -12.53 -12.46 -16.55
C THR A 229 -13.44 -13.13 -17.56
N LYS A 230 -13.71 -12.48 -18.71
CA LYS A 230 -14.45 -13.07 -19.82
C LYS A 230 -13.78 -14.35 -20.33
N GLU A 231 -12.48 -14.28 -20.62
CA GLU A 231 -11.71 -15.42 -21.12
C GLU A 231 -11.71 -16.61 -20.13
N ARG A 232 -11.59 -16.33 -18.82
CA ARG A 232 -11.64 -17.36 -17.77
C ARG A 232 -13.01 -18.03 -17.73
N LEU A 233 -14.09 -17.26 -17.86
CA LEU A 233 -15.45 -17.80 -17.93
C LEU A 233 -15.63 -18.68 -19.15
N GLU A 234 -15.19 -18.23 -20.34
CA GLU A 234 -15.28 -18.99 -21.59
C GLU A 234 -14.49 -20.30 -21.52
N LYS A 235 -13.26 -20.27 -20.96
CA LYS A 235 -12.47 -21.49 -20.69
C LYS A 235 -13.15 -22.44 -19.71
N ALA A 236 -13.96 -21.93 -18.79
CA ALA A 236 -14.79 -22.75 -17.88
C ALA A 236 -16.13 -23.18 -18.49
N GLY A 237 -16.37 -22.96 -19.79
CA GLY A 237 -17.62 -23.28 -20.47
C GLY A 237 -18.79 -22.40 -20.02
N ARG A 238 -18.54 -21.20 -19.50
CA ARG A 238 -19.54 -20.26 -18.98
C ARG A 238 -19.50 -18.93 -19.74
N GLN A 239 -20.60 -18.22 -19.70
CA GLN A 239 -20.70 -16.86 -20.24
C GLN A 239 -21.44 -15.98 -19.25
N SER A 240 -21.05 -14.71 -19.19
CA SER A 240 -21.76 -13.66 -18.46
C SER A 240 -22.44 -12.73 -19.48
N PRO A 241 -23.74 -12.43 -19.38
CA PRO A 241 -24.39 -11.43 -20.21
C PRO A 241 -23.71 -10.06 -20.12
N LEU A 242 -23.23 -9.71 -18.94
CA LEU A 242 -22.50 -8.45 -18.67
C LEU A 242 -21.22 -8.33 -19.51
N LEU A 243 -20.51 -9.43 -19.73
CA LEU A 243 -19.22 -9.48 -20.41
C LEU A 243 -19.31 -9.92 -21.88
N ARG A 244 -20.52 -10.00 -22.46
CA ARG A 244 -20.70 -10.32 -23.88
C ARG A 244 -19.90 -9.35 -24.76
N THR A 245 -20.01 -8.06 -24.47
CA THR A 245 -19.20 -7.00 -25.05
C THR A 245 -18.55 -6.23 -23.91
N ILE A 246 -17.22 -6.09 -23.96
CA ILE A 246 -16.49 -5.33 -22.96
C ILE A 246 -16.60 -3.85 -23.33
N THR A 247 -17.28 -3.09 -22.51
CA THR A 247 -17.41 -1.63 -22.57
C THR A 247 -16.94 -0.99 -21.27
N GLU A 248 -16.86 0.32 -21.22
CA GLU A 248 -16.57 1.04 -19.96
C GLU A 248 -17.65 0.74 -18.91
N GLU A 249 -18.92 0.75 -19.31
CA GLU A 249 -20.05 0.49 -18.40
C GLU A 249 -20.01 -0.94 -17.86
N SER A 250 -19.80 -1.95 -18.70
CA SER A 250 -19.71 -3.34 -18.26
C SER A 250 -18.50 -3.59 -17.36
N THR A 251 -17.41 -2.89 -17.61
CA THR A 251 -16.21 -2.93 -16.77
C THR A 251 -16.49 -2.32 -15.38
N VAL A 252 -17.11 -1.16 -15.33
CA VAL A 252 -17.51 -0.49 -14.09
C VAL A 252 -18.45 -1.37 -13.27
N GLU A 253 -19.48 -1.97 -13.90
CA GLU A 253 -20.42 -2.86 -13.23
C GLU A 253 -19.74 -4.11 -12.67
N LEU A 254 -18.84 -4.73 -13.44
CA LEU A 254 -18.05 -5.87 -12.99
C LEU A 254 -17.20 -5.50 -11.76
N LEU A 255 -16.47 -4.39 -11.83
CA LEU A 255 -15.60 -3.95 -10.72
C LEU A 255 -16.41 -3.59 -9.48
N ARG A 256 -17.54 -2.91 -9.65
CA ARG A 256 -18.46 -2.59 -8.54
C ARG A 256 -18.90 -3.88 -7.83
N ALA A 257 -19.44 -4.83 -8.58
CA ALA A 257 -19.90 -6.11 -8.02
C ALA A 257 -18.80 -6.85 -7.27
N TYR A 258 -17.59 -6.87 -7.82
CA TYR A 258 -16.44 -7.51 -7.19
C TYR A 258 -16.00 -6.83 -5.89
N VAL A 259 -15.87 -5.51 -5.90
CA VAL A 259 -15.45 -4.74 -4.72
C VAL A 259 -16.51 -4.79 -3.62
N GLU A 260 -17.80 -4.75 -3.98
CA GLU A 260 -18.91 -4.94 -3.06
C GLU A 260 -18.88 -6.33 -2.42
N GLU A 261 -18.74 -7.39 -3.21
CA GLU A 261 -18.67 -8.76 -2.70
C GLU A 261 -17.54 -8.94 -1.68
N LEU A 262 -16.35 -8.41 -1.99
CA LEU A 262 -15.21 -8.45 -1.06
C LEU A 262 -15.53 -7.73 0.26
N ALA A 263 -16.01 -6.50 0.19
CA ALA A 263 -16.28 -5.68 1.35
C ALA A 263 -17.46 -6.23 2.19
N GLU A 264 -18.51 -6.74 1.55
CA GLU A 264 -19.64 -7.39 2.24
C GLU A 264 -19.23 -8.71 2.90
N THR A 265 -18.36 -9.48 2.24
CA THR A 265 -17.89 -10.76 2.81
C THR A 265 -17.12 -10.52 4.12
N VAL A 266 -16.27 -9.52 4.16
CA VAL A 266 -15.60 -9.10 5.40
C VAL A 266 -16.61 -8.48 6.36
N GLY A 267 -17.48 -7.60 5.87
CA GLY A 267 -18.52 -6.95 6.69
C GLY A 267 -19.40 -7.96 7.43
N LYS A 268 -19.83 -9.04 6.77
CA LYS A 268 -20.62 -10.11 7.37
C LYS A 268 -19.90 -10.83 8.54
N LYS A 269 -18.55 -10.97 8.44
CA LYS A 269 -17.77 -11.55 9.55
C LYS A 269 -17.80 -10.68 10.80
N HIS A 270 -17.94 -9.35 10.64
CA HIS A 270 -17.76 -8.36 11.70
C HIS A 270 -19.01 -7.53 12.00
N ALA A 271 -20.18 -7.95 11.51
CA ALA A 271 -21.48 -7.31 11.72
C ALA A 271 -21.53 -5.83 11.28
N VAL A 272 -20.83 -5.50 10.20
CA VAL A 272 -20.90 -4.20 9.51
C VAL A 272 -21.33 -4.40 8.05
N ARG A 273 -21.75 -3.33 7.36
CA ARG A 273 -22.16 -3.44 5.96
C ARG A 273 -20.97 -3.73 5.05
N TYR A 274 -19.95 -2.92 5.14
CA TYR A 274 -18.71 -3.05 4.37
C TYR A 274 -17.52 -3.04 5.32
N GLY A 275 -16.64 -4.03 5.21
CA GLY A 275 -15.47 -4.18 6.06
C GLY A 275 -14.18 -4.36 5.27
N GLU A 276 -13.08 -3.98 5.90
CA GLU A 276 -11.73 -4.40 5.56
C GLU A 276 -11.08 -5.06 6.77
N GLU A 277 -10.27 -6.07 6.55
CA GLU A 277 -9.58 -6.79 7.62
C GLU A 277 -8.08 -6.86 7.37
N PHE A 278 -7.32 -6.81 8.45
CA PHE A 278 -5.87 -6.71 8.42
C PHE A 278 -5.26 -7.68 9.42
N ASN A 279 -4.14 -8.28 9.06
CA ASN A 279 -3.28 -8.94 10.03
C ASN A 279 -2.39 -7.85 10.68
N HIS A 280 -2.50 -7.68 11.99
CA HIS A 280 -1.82 -6.65 12.74
C HIS A 280 -0.56 -7.21 13.39
N LEU A 281 0.58 -6.70 13.02
CA LEU A 281 1.87 -7.13 13.58
C LEU A 281 2.18 -6.41 14.91
N GLY A 282 1.57 -5.26 15.15
CA GLY A 282 1.92 -4.39 16.27
C GLY A 282 3.30 -3.75 16.11
N ARG A 283 3.94 -3.43 17.21
CA ARG A 283 5.29 -2.84 17.21
C ARG A 283 6.34 -3.95 17.28
N PRO A 284 7.16 -4.14 16.23
CA PRO A 284 8.26 -5.10 16.29
C PRO A 284 9.27 -4.74 17.39
N GLY A 285 9.80 -5.74 18.06
CA GLY A 285 10.84 -5.55 19.07
C GLY A 285 10.32 -5.04 20.43
N GLY A 286 9.05 -5.35 20.76
CA GLY A 286 8.53 -5.11 22.10
C GLY A 286 9.37 -5.79 23.19
N VAL A 287 9.36 -5.22 24.39
CA VAL A 287 10.00 -5.86 25.55
C VAL A 287 9.25 -7.15 25.86
N PRO A 288 9.93 -8.30 26.01
CA PRO A 288 9.28 -9.55 26.37
C PRO A 288 8.45 -9.40 27.64
N GLU A 289 7.24 -10.01 27.66
CA GLU A 289 6.25 -9.86 28.73
C GLU A 289 6.85 -10.17 30.13
N HIS A 290 7.66 -11.24 30.23
CA HIS A 290 8.34 -11.61 31.49
C HIS A 290 9.33 -10.54 32.01
N LEU A 291 9.81 -9.66 31.14
CA LEU A 291 10.64 -8.52 31.54
C LEU A 291 9.78 -7.31 31.93
N LEU A 292 8.66 -7.08 31.21
CA LEU A 292 7.71 -6.02 31.55
C LEU A 292 7.11 -6.23 32.96
N GLU A 293 6.74 -7.47 33.31
CA GLU A 293 6.22 -7.83 34.62
C GLU A 293 7.21 -7.58 35.76
N ARG A 294 8.52 -7.67 35.48
CA ARG A 294 9.60 -7.44 36.44
C ARG A 294 10.18 -6.03 36.41
N ALA A 295 9.85 -5.25 35.39
CA ALA A 295 10.34 -3.89 35.24
C ALA A 295 9.61 -2.94 36.19
N LYS A 296 10.35 -2.02 36.82
CA LYS A 296 9.76 -0.96 37.62
C LYS A 296 9.50 0.25 36.74
N PRO A 297 8.44 1.05 36.99
CA PRO A 297 8.24 2.33 36.32
C PRO A 297 9.46 3.24 36.48
N LEU A 298 9.82 3.93 35.39
CA LEU A 298 10.81 5.01 35.45
C LEU A 298 10.28 6.11 36.38
N ARG A 299 11.06 6.52 37.35
CA ARG A 299 10.74 7.62 38.28
C ARG A 299 11.02 8.95 37.63
#